data_6bc6f0ce9870c85bfba82dde78ae92e6
#
_entry.id   6bc6f0ce9870c85bfba82dde78ae92e6
#
_cell.length_a   1.000
_cell.length_b   1.000
_cell.length_c   1.000
_cell.angle_alpha   90.00
_cell.angle_beta   90.00
_cell.angle_gamma   90.00
#
_symmetry.space_group_name_H-M   'P 1'
#
loop_
_entity.id
_entity.type
_entity.pdbx_description
1 polymer ?
#
loop_
_entity_poly.entity_id
_entity_poly.type
_entity_poly.pdbx_seq_one_letter_code
_entity_poly.pdbx_strand_id
1 'polypeptide(L)'
;IIQTEGTQDLTVAAANTVQFVRGEYASESAAQVLRQQTISNYRAYNGPSAADYVKNPPFSSVSAEQVLKVASQYVGTPYIFGGSNPRGFDCSGYVMFVFAQFGVELRHSVTAQARVGIIISPEDARPGDVVIFNDHSHNGIYAGNGQFYHAPQPGDTVKLAPIFDPRHYFIRLGTST
;
A
#
# COMPACT_ATOMS: atom_id res chain seq x y z
N ILE A 1 52.98 -23.49 8.62
CA ILE A 1 51.97 -22.74 9.40
C ILE A 1 51.53 -21.45 8.72
N ILE A 2 52.43 -20.78 8.02
CA ILE A 2 52.16 -19.48 7.34
C ILE A 2 51.29 -19.64 6.07
N GLN A 3 51.29 -20.81 5.44
CA GLN A 3 50.50 -21.05 4.23
C GLN A 3 49.01 -21.29 4.45
N THR A 4 48.63 -21.68 5.68
CA THR A 4 47.19 -21.93 6.00
C THR A 4 46.43 -20.67 6.30
N GLU A 5 47.06 -19.64 6.83
CA GLU A 5 46.37 -18.36 7.11
C GLU A 5 46.06 -17.55 5.84
N GLY A 6 47.02 -17.54 4.90
CA GLY A 6 46.81 -16.82 3.63
C GLY A 6 45.69 -17.42 2.75
N THR A 7 45.53 -18.74 2.81
CA THR A 7 44.47 -19.41 2.04
C THR A 7 43.07 -19.21 2.67
N GLN A 8 43.00 -19.07 3.98
CA GLN A 8 41.72 -18.78 4.64
C GLN A 8 41.24 -17.35 4.37
N ASP A 9 42.15 -16.40 4.42
CA ASP A 9 41.81 -15.00 4.11
C ASP A 9 41.40 -14.80 2.66
N LEU A 10 42.09 -15.45 1.72
CA LEU A 10 41.71 -15.41 0.30
C LEU A 10 40.35 -16.06 0.04
N THR A 11 40.04 -17.14 0.73
CA THR A 11 38.77 -17.84 0.57
C THR A 11 37.60 -17.00 1.15
N VAL A 12 37.82 -16.35 2.28
CA VAL A 12 36.81 -15.47 2.90
C VAL A 12 36.58 -14.22 2.06
N ALA A 13 37.65 -13.61 1.58
CA ALA A 13 37.55 -12.43 0.70
C ALA A 13 36.85 -12.77 -0.62
N ALA A 14 37.18 -13.91 -1.24
CA ALA A 14 36.49 -14.35 -2.46
C ALA A 14 35.03 -14.69 -2.22
N ALA A 15 34.71 -15.35 -1.09
CA ALA A 15 33.33 -15.67 -0.74
C ALA A 15 32.50 -14.40 -0.49
N ASN A 16 33.06 -13.42 0.21
CA ASN A 16 32.39 -12.16 0.47
C ASN A 16 32.20 -11.35 -0.82
N THR A 17 33.18 -11.33 -1.71
CA THR A 17 33.07 -10.66 -3.01
C THR A 17 32.03 -11.34 -3.90
N VAL A 18 32.00 -12.67 -3.90
CA VAL A 18 31.00 -13.42 -4.68
C VAL A 18 29.59 -13.25 -4.09
N GLN A 19 29.45 -13.18 -2.77
CA GLN A 19 28.16 -12.91 -2.13
C GLN A 19 27.67 -11.48 -2.43
N PHE A 20 28.55 -10.49 -2.42
CA PHE A 20 28.20 -9.11 -2.74
C PHE A 20 27.72 -8.98 -4.20
N VAL A 21 28.45 -9.51 -5.14
CA VAL A 21 28.08 -9.52 -6.56
C VAL A 21 26.78 -10.31 -6.81
N ARG A 22 26.60 -11.45 -6.14
CA ARG A 22 25.35 -12.21 -6.22
C ARG A 22 24.18 -11.46 -5.59
N GLY A 23 24.41 -10.75 -4.52
CA GLY A 23 23.39 -9.94 -3.86
C GLY A 23 22.90 -8.80 -4.75
N GLU A 24 23.80 -8.07 -5.40
CA GLU A 24 23.44 -7.01 -6.34
C GLU A 24 22.73 -7.56 -7.58
N TYR A 25 23.24 -8.65 -8.15
CA TYR A 25 22.63 -9.28 -9.33
C TYR A 25 21.26 -9.91 -9.00
N ALA A 26 21.15 -10.51 -7.81
CA ALA A 26 19.85 -11.06 -7.35
C ALA A 26 18.84 -9.94 -7.05
N SER A 27 19.28 -8.79 -6.55
CA SER A 27 18.37 -7.66 -6.31
C SER A 27 17.90 -7.00 -7.61
N GLU A 28 18.76 -6.87 -8.61
CA GLU A 28 18.37 -6.36 -9.92
C GLU A 28 17.42 -7.33 -10.65
N SER A 29 17.75 -8.60 -10.68
CA SER A 29 16.86 -9.60 -11.30
C SER A 29 15.55 -9.80 -10.53
N ALA A 30 15.57 -9.72 -9.20
CA ALA A 30 14.36 -9.74 -8.39
C ALA A 30 13.47 -8.52 -8.66
N ALA A 31 14.07 -7.33 -8.78
CA ALA A 31 13.34 -6.12 -9.13
C ALA A 31 12.76 -6.17 -10.55
N GLN A 32 13.51 -6.73 -11.52
CA GLN A 32 13.03 -6.95 -12.88
C GLN A 32 11.93 -7.99 -12.95
N VAL A 33 12.07 -9.11 -12.26
CA VAL A 33 11.04 -10.15 -12.17
C VAL A 33 9.78 -9.59 -11.49
N LEU A 34 9.94 -8.82 -10.41
CA LEU A 34 8.83 -8.18 -9.72
C LEU A 34 8.11 -7.18 -10.65
N ARG A 35 8.85 -6.37 -11.42
CA ARG A 35 8.27 -5.46 -12.43
C ARG A 35 7.54 -6.22 -13.53
N GLN A 36 8.11 -7.31 -14.03
CA GLN A 36 7.48 -8.14 -15.05
C GLN A 36 6.23 -8.85 -14.52
N GLN A 37 6.28 -9.40 -13.32
CA GLN A 37 5.12 -10.01 -12.65
C GLN A 37 4.05 -8.95 -12.36
N THR A 38 4.45 -7.77 -11.94
CA THR A 38 3.55 -6.64 -11.69
C THR A 38 2.82 -6.21 -12.97
N ILE A 39 3.56 -6.08 -14.09
CA ILE A 39 2.98 -5.73 -15.40
C ILE A 39 2.08 -6.87 -15.92
N SER A 40 2.53 -8.11 -15.79
CA SER A 40 1.76 -9.31 -16.18
C SER A 40 0.50 -9.44 -15.33
N ASN A 41 0.64 -9.26 -14.05
CA ASN A 41 -0.48 -9.26 -13.12
C ASN A 41 -1.45 -8.10 -13.40
N TYR A 42 -1.03 -6.90 -13.67
CA TYR A 42 -1.88 -5.77 -14.04
C TYR A 42 -2.72 -6.08 -15.29
N ARG A 43 -2.15 -6.73 -16.30
CA ARG A 43 -2.85 -7.10 -17.54
C ARG A 43 -3.84 -8.25 -17.41
N ALA A 44 -3.72 -9.10 -16.41
CA ALA A 44 -4.55 -10.30 -16.23
C ALA A 44 -5.64 -10.16 -15.13
N TYR A 45 -5.86 -8.97 -14.48
CA TYR A 45 -6.97 -8.78 -13.52
C TYR A 45 -8.31 -8.70 -14.29
N ASN A 46 -9.14 -9.70 -14.08
CA ASN A 46 -10.47 -9.80 -14.66
C ASN A 46 -11.59 -9.59 -13.62
N GLY A 47 -11.22 -9.11 -12.43
CA GLY A 47 -12.17 -8.80 -11.37
C GLY A 47 -12.83 -7.43 -11.54
N PRO A 48 -13.80 -7.12 -10.68
CA PRO A 48 -14.49 -5.83 -10.71
C PRO A 48 -13.53 -4.66 -10.49
N SER A 49 -13.72 -3.58 -11.26
CA SER A 49 -13.07 -2.30 -11.02
C SER A 49 -13.73 -1.55 -9.84
N ALA A 50 -13.10 -0.47 -9.38
CA ALA A 50 -13.72 0.40 -8.38
C ALA A 50 -15.08 0.93 -8.87
N ALA A 51 -15.20 1.28 -10.15
CA ALA A 51 -16.46 1.75 -10.72
C ALA A 51 -17.55 0.67 -10.74
N ASP A 52 -17.18 -0.60 -10.96
CA ASP A 52 -18.13 -1.71 -10.90
C ASP A 52 -18.62 -1.94 -9.47
N TYR A 53 -17.74 -1.85 -8.49
CA TYR A 53 -18.12 -1.95 -7.08
C TYR A 53 -19.01 -0.78 -6.62
N VAL A 54 -18.77 0.43 -7.08
CA VAL A 54 -19.66 1.57 -6.76
C VAL A 54 -21.08 1.32 -7.28
N LYS A 55 -21.22 0.72 -8.46
CA LYS A 55 -22.55 0.37 -9.02
C LYS A 55 -23.24 -0.77 -8.30
N ASN A 56 -22.48 -1.78 -7.86
CA ASN A 56 -22.98 -2.98 -7.19
C ASN A 56 -22.09 -3.30 -5.98
N PRO A 57 -22.22 -2.52 -4.89
CA PRO A 57 -21.36 -2.71 -3.74
C PRO A 57 -21.72 -4.02 -3.00
N PRO A 58 -20.71 -4.83 -2.65
CA PRO A 58 -20.95 -6.04 -1.85
C PRO A 58 -21.37 -5.73 -0.41
N PHE A 59 -21.13 -4.52 0.06
CA PHE A 59 -21.53 -4.08 1.40
C PHE A 59 -22.54 -2.93 1.30
N SER A 60 -23.62 -3.01 2.08
CA SER A 60 -24.70 -2.03 2.08
C SER A 60 -24.42 -0.79 2.93
N SER A 61 -23.40 -0.84 3.78
CA SER A 61 -23.03 0.27 4.68
C SER A 61 -21.55 0.24 5.00
N VAL A 62 -21.00 1.40 5.37
CA VAL A 62 -19.61 1.53 5.82
C VAL A 62 -19.55 1.21 7.31
N SER A 63 -18.90 0.11 7.68
CA SER A 63 -18.54 -0.19 9.06
C SER A 63 -17.02 -0.28 9.20
N ALA A 64 -16.51 0.18 10.34
CA ALA A 64 -15.07 0.17 10.63
C ALA A 64 -14.47 -1.24 10.49
N GLU A 65 -15.13 -2.24 11.06
CA GLU A 65 -14.66 -3.63 11.01
C GLU A 65 -14.58 -4.16 9.57
N GLN A 66 -15.62 -3.93 8.78
CA GLN A 66 -15.64 -4.38 7.39
C GLN A 66 -14.62 -3.64 6.52
N VAL A 67 -14.45 -2.34 6.73
CA VAL A 67 -13.43 -1.56 6.01
C VAL A 67 -12.03 -2.11 6.29
N LEU A 68 -11.70 -2.37 7.56
CA LEU A 68 -10.40 -2.94 7.91
C LEU A 68 -10.22 -4.36 7.37
N LYS A 69 -11.27 -5.17 7.39
CA LYS A 69 -11.25 -6.52 6.82
C LYS A 69 -10.95 -6.47 5.32
N VAL A 70 -11.62 -5.62 4.58
CA VAL A 70 -11.36 -5.43 3.14
C VAL A 70 -9.95 -4.85 2.91
N ALA A 71 -9.57 -3.83 3.66
CA ALA A 71 -8.25 -3.22 3.57
C ALA A 71 -7.12 -4.25 3.76
N SER A 72 -7.23 -5.11 4.76
CA SER A 72 -6.22 -6.13 5.08
C SER A 72 -6.08 -7.22 4.00
N GLN A 73 -7.10 -7.47 3.19
CA GLN A 73 -7.06 -8.48 2.13
C GLN A 73 -6.03 -8.15 1.04
N TYR A 74 -5.68 -6.88 0.90
CA TYR A 74 -4.74 -6.41 -0.14
C TYR A 74 -3.33 -6.20 0.36
N VAL A 75 -3.03 -6.52 1.62
CA VAL A 75 -1.66 -6.52 2.15
C VAL A 75 -0.79 -7.43 1.30
N GLY A 76 0.38 -6.92 0.90
CA GLY A 76 1.29 -7.61 -0.02
C GLY A 76 1.08 -7.26 -1.50
N THR A 77 0.01 -6.55 -1.86
CA THR A 77 -0.18 -6.06 -3.24
C THR A 77 0.91 -5.03 -3.59
N PRO A 78 1.60 -5.17 -4.73
CA PRO A 78 2.65 -4.25 -5.12
C PRO A 78 2.15 -2.81 -5.30
N TYR A 79 3.00 -1.85 -4.96
CA TYR A 79 2.77 -0.47 -5.35
C TYR A 79 2.99 -0.27 -6.85
N ILE A 80 2.02 0.32 -7.54
CA ILE A 80 2.14 0.76 -8.92
C ILE A 80 1.62 2.19 -9.01
N PHE A 81 2.42 3.10 -9.54
CA PHE A 81 1.98 4.47 -9.82
C PHE A 81 0.77 4.46 -10.77
N GLY A 82 -0.32 5.11 -10.37
CA GLY A 82 -1.58 5.10 -11.11
C GLY A 82 -2.38 3.80 -10.96
N GLY A 83 -1.93 2.87 -10.09
CA GLY A 83 -2.62 1.61 -9.84
C GLY A 83 -3.87 1.77 -9.00
N SER A 84 -4.94 1.06 -9.36
CA SER A 84 -6.25 1.15 -8.70
C SER A 84 -7.00 -0.19 -8.67
N ASN A 85 -6.30 -1.30 -8.76
CA ASN A 85 -6.86 -2.64 -8.68
C ASN A 85 -5.90 -3.60 -7.94
N PRO A 86 -6.33 -4.83 -7.60
CA PRO A 86 -5.54 -5.77 -6.79
C PRO A 86 -4.21 -6.25 -7.38
N ARG A 87 -3.84 -5.78 -8.54
CA ARG A 87 -2.53 -6.08 -9.13
C ARG A 87 -1.48 -5.07 -8.80
N GLY A 88 -1.91 -3.92 -8.41
CA GLY A 88 -1.07 -2.86 -7.93
C GLY A 88 -1.90 -1.63 -7.61
N PHE A 89 -1.55 -0.99 -6.52
CA PHE A 89 -2.17 0.24 -6.04
C PHE A 89 -1.13 1.33 -5.87
N ASP A 90 -1.50 2.57 -6.16
CA ASP A 90 -0.90 3.71 -5.48
C ASP A 90 -1.72 4.07 -4.23
N CYS A 91 -1.29 5.09 -3.48
CA CYS A 91 -1.92 5.42 -2.20
C CYS A 91 -3.42 5.74 -2.32
N SER A 92 -3.78 6.64 -3.23
CA SER A 92 -5.18 7.04 -3.43
C SER A 92 -5.99 5.98 -4.19
N GLY A 93 -5.35 5.20 -5.06
CA GLY A 93 -5.99 4.08 -5.75
C GLY A 93 -6.39 2.95 -4.81
N TYR A 94 -5.56 2.69 -3.80
CA TYR A 94 -5.88 1.72 -2.74
C TYR A 94 -7.09 2.15 -1.92
N VAL A 95 -7.09 3.38 -1.42
CA VAL A 95 -8.23 3.93 -0.67
C VAL A 95 -9.51 3.92 -1.51
N MET A 96 -9.41 4.37 -2.77
CA MET A 96 -10.53 4.38 -3.71
C MET A 96 -11.14 2.98 -3.89
N PHE A 97 -10.30 1.98 -4.12
CA PHE A 97 -10.74 0.61 -4.37
C PHE A 97 -11.39 -0.05 -3.15
N VAL A 98 -10.85 0.18 -1.96
CA VAL A 98 -11.42 -0.33 -0.72
C VAL A 98 -12.81 0.27 -0.49
N PHE A 99 -12.95 1.58 -0.54
CA PHE A 99 -14.23 2.26 -0.27
C PHE A 99 -15.27 2.07 -1.38
N ALA A 100 -14.86 1.81 -2.61
CA ALA A 100 -15.77 1.46 -3.69
C ALA A 100 -16.64 0.23 -3.36
N GLN A 101 -16.09 -0.72 -2.61
CA GLN A 101 -16.82 -1.93 -2.18
C GLN A 101 -17.95 -1.64 -1.19
N PHE A 102 -17.96 -0.44 -0.63
CA PHE A 102 -19.03 0.08 0.24
C PHE A 102 -19.95 1.08 -0.47
N GLY A 103 -19.85 1.18 -1.80
CA GLY A 103 -20.63 2.12 -2.60
C GLY A 103 -20.14 3.58 -2.52
N VAL A 104 -18.99 3.83 -1.93
CA VAL A 104 -18.41 5.17 -1.83
C VAL A 104 -17.60 5.47 -3.08
N GLU A 105 -18.08 6.40 -3.89
CA GLU A 105 -17.39 6.83 -5.10
C GLU A 105 -16.31 7.87 -4.75
N LEU A 106 -15.07 7.55 -5.05
CA LEU A 106 -13.92 8.41 -4.82
C LEU A 106 -13.16 8.65 -6.14
N ARG A 107 -12.62 9.85 -6.31
CA ARG A 107 -11.65 10.12 -7.37
C ARG A 107 -10.28 9.54 -7.01
N HIS A 108 -9.50 9.18 -8.01
CA HIS A 108 -8.13 8.69 -7.86
C HIS A 108 -7.17 9.87 -7.61
N SER A 109 -7.31 10.51 -6.46
CA SER A 109 -6.52 11.67 -6.05
C SER A 109 -6.66 11.91 -4.55
N VAL A 110 -5.54 12.01 -3.83
CA VAL A 110 -5.54 12.31 -2.39
C VAL A 110 -6.27 13.63 -2.11
N THR A 111 -5.99 14.68 -2.87
CA THR A 111 -6.62 15.99 -2.72
C THR A 111 -8.14 15.93 -2.94
N ALA A 112 -8.60 15.17 -3.93
CA ALA A 112 -10.03 15.03 -4.19
C ALA A 112 -10.71 14.21 -3.09
N GLN A 113 -10.08 13.16 -2.60
CA GLN A 113 -10.59 12.33 -1.51
C GLN A 113 -10.68 13.10 -0.20
N ALA A 114 -9.69 13.93 0.09
CA ALA A 114 -9.69 14.78 1.27
C ALA A 114 -10.89 15.74 1.36
N ARG A 115 -11.47 16.12 0.21
CA ARG A 115 -12.59 17.08 0.12
C ARG A 115 -13.96 16.46 0.30
N VAL A 116 -14.11 15.14 0.16
CA VAL A 116 -15.42 14.47 0.26
C VAL A 116 -15.69 13.90 1.66
N GLY A 117 -14.68 13.78 2.52
CA GLY A 117 -14.83 13.30 3.88
C GLY A 117 -15.14 14.41 4.88
N ILE A 118 -15.66 14.02 6.03
CA ILE A 118 -15.82 14.88 7.19
C ILE A 118 -14.50 14.84 7.99
N ILE A 119 -13.94 16.01 8.29
CA ILE A 119 -12.73 16.11 9.10
C ILE A 119 -13.05 15.66 10.52
N ILE A 120 -12.24 14.75 11.05
CA ILE A 120 -12.36 14.15 12.38
C ILE A 120 -11.19 14.61 13.24
N SER A 121 -11.47 15.00 14.49
CA SER A 121 -10.40 15.31 15.44
C SER A 121 -9.57 14.07 15.76
N PRO A 122 -8.29 14.22 16.12
CA PRO A 122 -7.45 13.06 16.49
C PRO A 122 -8.03 12.21 17.61
N GLU A 123 -8.73 12.82 18.57
CA GLU A 123 -9.37 12.13 19.70
C GLU A 123 -10.57 11.29 19.27
N ASP A 124 -11.25 11.70 18.21
CA ASP A 124 -12.43 11.02 17.67
C ASP A 124 -12.12 10.09 16.51
N ALA A 125 -10.85 10.03 16.09
CA ALA A 125 -10.41 9.16 15.01
C ALA A 125 -10.61 7.68 15.37
N ARG A 126 -11.20 6.93 14.45
CA ARG A 126 -11.53 5.50 14.62
C ARG A 126 -10.96 4.67 13.48
N PRO A 127 -10.71 3.38 13.74
CA PRO A 127 -10.41 2.44 12.66
C PRO A 127 -11.43 2.57 11.51
N GLY A 128 -10.94 2.59 10.28
CA GLY A 128 -11.77 2.81 9.09
C GLY A 128 -11.83 4.27 8.61
N ASP A 129 -11.40 5.23 9.42
CA ASP A 129 -11.18 6.60 8.93
C ASP A 129 -9.99 6.64 7.95
N VAL A 130 -9.90 7.69 7.15
CA VAL A 130 -8.79 7.88 6.23
C VAL A 130 -7.81 8.89 6.79
N VAL A 131 -6.54 8.51 6.81
CA VAL A 131 -5.41 9.39 7.15
C VAL A 131 -5.03 10.19 5.91
N ILE A 132 -4.96 11.49 6.02
CA ILE A 132 -4.54 12.40 4.94
C ILE A 132 -3.30 13.16 5.41
N PHE A 133 -2.21 13.12 4.65
CA PHE A 133 -1.05 13.96 4.93
C PHE A 133 -1.36 15.40 4.56
N ASN A 134 -0.90 16.36 5.37
CA ASN A 134 -1.26 17.79 5.23
C ASN A 134 -0.92 18.38 3.85
N ASP A 135 0.14 17.88 3.22
CA ASP A 135 0.57 18.30 1.87
C ASP A 135 -0.16 17.53 0.75
N HIS A 136 -1.08 16.63 1.10
CA HIS A 136 -1.80 15.73 0.19
C HIS A 136 -0.89 14.81 -0.63
N SER A 137 0.34 14.58 -0.20
CA SER A 137 1.28 13.66 -0.87
C SER A 137 0.95 12.19 -0.65
N HIS A 138 0.22 11.88 0.43
CA HIS A 138 -0.07 10.50 0.82
C HIS A 138 -1.36 10.36 1.61
N ASN A 139 -1.95 9.17 1.57
CA ASN A 139 -3.08 8.79 2.42
C ASN A 139 -3.08 7.28 2.68
N GLY A 140 -3.97 6.87 3.56
CA GLY A 140 -4.18 5.46 3.91
C GLY A 140 -5.40 5.29 4.81
N ILE A 141 -5.67 4.07 5.23
CA ILE A 141 -6.84 3.70 6.05
C ILE A 141 -6.38 3.47 7.48
N TYR A 142 -6.89 4.27 8.40
CA TYR A 142 -6.53 4.20 9.82
C TYR A 142 -6.97 2.87 10.42
N ALA A 143 -6.05 2.21 11.10
CA ALA A 143 -6.28 0.92 11.75
C ALA A 143 -6.40 1.03 13.28
N GLY A 144 -6.28 2.24 13.84
CA GLY A 144 -6.16 2.46 15.28
C GLY A 144 -4.71 2.41 15.76
N ASN A 145 -4.47 2.82 16.99
CA ASN A 145 -3.15 2.76 17.65
C ASN A 145 -2.01 3.45 16.86
N GLY A 146 -2.32 4.52 16.14
CA GLY A 146 -1.33 5.24 15.34
C GLY A 146 -0.84 4.49 14.10
N GLN A 147 -1.56 3.45 13.66
CA GLN A 147 -1.21 2.66 12.48
C GLN A 147 -2.23 2.85 11.35
N PHE A 148 -1.78 2.61 10.13
CA PHE A 148 -2.63 2.67 8.95
C PHE A 148 -2.24 1.63 7.90
N TYR A 149 -3.24 1.16 7.13
CA TYR A 149 -3.02 0.42 5.90
C TYR A 149 -2.77 1.40 4.77
N HIS A 150 -1.69 1.20 4.03
CA HIS A 150 -1.35 2.10 2.93
C HIS A 150 -0.55 1.40 1.84
N ALA A 151 -0.57 1.97 0.63
CA ALA A 151 0.31 1.64 -0.47
C ALA A 151 1.44 2.69 -0.51
N PRO A 152 2.66 2.38 -0.03
CA PRO A 152 3.63 3.41 0.34
C PRO A 152 4.35 4.07 -0.82
N GLN A 153 5.03 3.29 -1.67
CA GLN A 153 5.91 3.81 -2.72
C GLN A 153 6.33 2.70 -3.69
N PRO A 154 6.88 3.04 -4.88
CA PRO A 154 7.43 2.06 -5.80
C PRO A 154 8.47 1.15 -5.15
N GLY A 155 8.38 -0.15 -5.44
CA GLY A 155 9.24 -1.17 -4.86
C GLY A 155 8.75 -1.75 -3.53
N ASP A 156 7.68 -1.21 -2.98
CA ASP A 156 7.05 -1.67 -1.73
C ASP A 156 5.66 -2.28 -2.03
N THR A 157 5.00 -2.76 -1.00
CA THR A 157 3.67 -3.37 -1.07
C THR A 157 2.71 -2.70 -0.10
N VAL A 158 1.41 -2.90 -0.32
CA VAL A 158 0.39 -2.53 0.67
C VAL A 158 0.72 -3.20 2.00
N LYS A 159 0.69 -2.45 3.08
CA LYS A 159 1.04 -2.92 4.42
C LYS A 159 0.37 -2.12 5.53
N LEU A 160 0.31 -2.72 6.71
CA LEU A 160 0.04 -2.04 7.96
C LEU A 160 1.35 -1.47 8.49
N ALA A 161 1.38 -0.19 8.79
CA ALA A 161 2.57 0.50 9.30
C ALA A 161 2.17 1.64 10.24
N PRO A 162 3.08 2.10 11.13
CA PRO A 162 2.88 3.33 11.86
C PRO A 162 2.71 4.52 10.92
N ILE A 163 1.86 5.48 11.31
CA ILE A 163 1.77 6.76 10.60
C ILE A 163 3.08 7.50 10.85
N PHE A 164 3.87 7.69 9.80
CA PHE A 164 5.26 8.15 9.91
C PHE A 164 5.43 9.67 9.78
N ASP A 165 4.41 10.40 9.31
CA ASP A 165 4.42 11.86 9.28
C ASP A 165 3.45 12.41 10.33
N PRO A 166 3.90 13.21 11.32
CA PRO A 166 3.03 13.81 12.31
C PRO A 166 2.10 14.89 11.73
N ARG A 167 2.40 15.38 10.52
CA ARG A 167 1.59 16.38 9.80
C ARG A 167 0.50 15.67 8.99
N HIS A 168 -0.50 15.15 9.68
CA HIS A 168 -1.65 14.48 9.09
C HIS A 168 -2.92 14.84 9.84
N TYR A 169 -4.05 14.55 9.20
CA TYR A 169 -5.38 14.64 9.81
C TYR A 169 -6.23 13.46 9.35
N PHE A 170 -7.40 13.34 9.93
CA PHE A 170 -8.33 12.25 9.66
C PHE A 170 -9.59 12.78 8.98
N ILE A 171 -10.11 12.00 8.05
CA ILE A 171 -11.44 12.21 7.47
C ILE A 171 -12.26 10.91 7.61
N ARG A 172 -13.57 11.07 7.72
CA ARG A 172 -14.51 9.95 7.71
C ARG A 172 -15.33 9.97 6.44
N LEU A 173 -15.36 8.81 5.75
CA LEU A 173 -16.09 8.61 4.51
C LEU A 173 -17.35 7.77 4.75
N GLY A 174 -18.36 7.93 3.88
CA GLY A 174 -19.55 7.07 3.90
C GLY A 174 -20.54 7.34 5.03
N THR A 175 -20.42 8.47 5.73
CA THR A 175 -21.49 8.95 6.60
C THR A 175 -22.59 9.55 5.73
N SER A 176 -23.67 8.80 5.52
CA SER A 176 -24.90 9.41 4.99
C SER A 176 -25.35 10.50 5.96
N THR A 177 -25.46 11.71 5.46
CA THR A 177 -26.17 12.80 6.13
C THR A 177 -27.65 12.50 6.20
#